data_323bb61b9703c3d359f1d381c8cb79d8
#
_entry.id   323bb61b9703c3d359f1d381c8cb79d8
#
_cell.length_a   1.000
_cell.length_b   1.000
_cell.length_c   1.000
_cell.angle_alpha   90.00
_cell.angle_beta   90.00
_cell.angle_gamma   90.00
#
_symmetry.space_group_name_H-M   'P 1'
#
loop_
_entity.id
_entity.type
_entity.pdbx_description
1 polymer ?
#
loop_
_entity_poly.entity_id
_entity_poly.type
_entity_poly.pdbx_seq_one_letter_code
_entity_poly.pdbx_strand_id
1 'polypeptide(L)'
;PNLFTNTPSVLQENLHDGNPQMFAIRAALAATLFASWGMYSGFEICEHAVLPGSEEYLHSEKYELRPRDFAQACAEGKSVEPWITTLNRIRREHPALQQNRQLVFHHCDNDAVIAYSKFDPKTGDSVCVVITLNPRETEETTISLNMPALGLDWHDHIDVYDDVTQQTFRWTDCNLSLIHI
;
A
#
# COMPACT_ATOMS: atom_id res chain seq x y z
N PRO A 1 11.59 9.30 8.77
CA PRO A 1 10.82 9.92 7.68
C PRO A 1 9.37 9.45 7.71
N ASN A 2 8.45 10.33 7.33
CA ASN A 2 7.03 10.00 7.14
C ASN A 2 6.75 9.94 5.65
N LEU A 3 5.89 9.03 5.24
CA LEU A 3 5.40 8.96 3.87
C LEU A 3 3.94 9.40 3.82
N PHE A 4 3.63 10.39 2.99
CA PHE A 4 2.28 10.87 2.81
C PHE A 4 1.71 10.38 1.48
N THR A 5 0.44 9.99 1.49
CA THR A 5 -0.30 9.67 0.26
C THR A 5 -0.54 10.92 -0.58
N ASN A 6 -0.88 12.01 0.09
CA ASN A 6 -1.14 13.34 -0.45
C ASN A 6 -0.92 14.37 0.66
N THR A 7 -0.84 15.63 0.31
CA THR A 7 -0.79 16.76 1.25
C THR A 7 -1.78 17.84 0.85
N PRO A 8 -2.06 18.85 1.69
CA PRO A 8 -2.93 19.95 1.29
C PRO A 8 -2.51 20.68 0.00
N SER A 9 -1.21 20.67 -0.29
CA SER A 9 -0.63 21.40 -1.42
C SER A 9 -0.20 20.48 -2.57
N VAL A 10 -0.31 19.15 -2.42
CA VAL A 10 0.18 18.22 -3.45
C VAL A 10 -0.75 17.00 -3.54
N LEU A 11 -1.39 16.89 -4.69
CA LEU A 11 -2.00 15.67 -5.19
C LEU A 11 -1.24 15.25 -6.45
N GLN A 12 -0.56 14.11 -6.40
CA GLN A 12 0.25 13.66 -7.52
C GLN A 12 -0.60 13.31 -8.74
N GLU A 13 -0.02 13.51 -9.93
CA GLU A 13 -0.70 13.36 -11.20
C GLU A 13 -1.43 12.03 -11.39
N ASN A 14 -0.87 10.93 -10.89
CA ASN A 14 -1.49 9.60 -10.96
C ASN A 14 -2.79 9.46 -10.14
N LEU A 15 -3.12 10.43 -9.31
CA LEU A 15 -4.38 10.49 -8.55
C LEU A 15 -5.42 11.43 -9.17
N HIS A 16 -5.06 12.17 -10.21
CA HIS A 16 -5.92 13.22 -10.80
C HIS A 16 -7.17 12.67 -11.51
N ASP A 17 -7.18 11.39 -11.89
CA ASP A 17 -8.35 10.74 -12.49
C ASP A 17 -9.37 10.21 -11.47
N GLY A 18 -9.04 10.30 -10.19
CA GLY A 18 -9.92 9.85 -9.11
C GLY A 18 -10.12 8.33 -9.03
N ASN A 19 -9.26 7.55 -9.69
CA ASN A 19 -9.38 6.09 -9.69
C ASN A 19 -9.15 5.51 -8.29
N PRO A 20 -10.16 4.89 -7.63
CA PRO A 20 -10.03 4.37 -6.28
C PRO A 20 -8.91 3.32 -6.12
N GLN A 21 -8.64 2.53 -7.16
CA GLN A 21 -7.57 1.54 -7.16
C GLN A 21 -6.19 2.21 -7.05
N MET A 22 -5.98 3.33 -7.73
CA MET A 22 -4.74 4.10 -7.60
C MET A 22 -4.59 4.70 -6.19
N PHE A 23 -5.68 5.18 -5.60
CA PHE A 23 -5.68 5.61 -4.19
C PHE A 23 -5.34 4.45 -3.26
N ALA A 24 -5.89 3.25 -3.51
CA ALA A 24 -5.58 2.06 -2.73
C ALA A 24 -4.10 1.63 -2.85
N ILE A 25 -3.54 1.62 -4.06
CA ILE A 25 -2.11 1.36 -4.31
C ILE A 25 -1.24 2.37 -3.54
N ARG A 26 -1.57 3.64 -3.64
CA ARG A 26 -0.84 4.72 -2.95
C ARG A 26 -0.88 4.56 -1.44
N ALA A 27 -2.05 4.24 -0.88
CA ALA A 27 -2.21 3.98 0.54
C ALA A 27 -1.39 2.77 1.00
N ALA A 28 -1.41 1.67 0.24
CA ALA A 28 -0.62 0.48 0.54
C ALA A 28 0.89 0.78 0.58
N LEU A 29 1.42 1.46 -0.45
CA LEU A 29 2.81 1.88 -0.49
C LEU A 29 3.18 2.77 0.70
N ALA A 30 2.37 3.78 1.00
CA ALA A 30 2.64 4.70 2.11
C ALA A 30 2.60 3.98 3.45
N ALA A 31 1.62 3.10 3.65
CA ALA A 31 1.40 2.40 4.90
C ALA A 31 2.45 1.33 5.20
N THR A 32 3.08 0.73 4.20
CA THR A 32 3.95 -0.45 4.40
C THR A 32 5.44 -0.18 4.18
N LEU A 33 5.82 0.84 3.39
CA LEU A 33 7.23 1.19 3.18
C LEU A 33 7.86 1.84 4.42
N PHE A 34 7.12 2.68 5.15
CA PHE A 34 7.67 3.42 6.29
C PHE A 34 6.90 3.16 7.59
N ALA A 35 7.60 3.35 8.71
CA ALA A 35 7.03 3.21 10.05
C ALA A 35 5.93 4.22 10.35
N SER A 36 5.98 5.39 9.72
CA SER A 36 4.98 6.44 9.87
C SER A 36 4.48 6.89 8.52
N TRP A 37 3.18 6.99 8.38
CA TRP A 37 2.52 7.46 7.18
C TRP A 37 1.36 8.40 7.52
N GLY A 38 0.93 9.18 6.57
CA GLY A 38 -0.16 10.12 6.73
C GLY A 38 -0.90 10.35 5.43
N MET A 39 -2.09 10.93 5.56
CA MET A 39 -2.90 11.37 4.44
C MET A 39 -3.57 12.70 4.78
N TYR A 40 -3.83 13.49 3.77
CA TYR A 40 -4.67 14.66 3.89
C TYR A 40 -6.13 14.24 3.74
N SER A 41 -6.99 14.80 4.59
CA SER A 41 -8.42 14.49 4.62
C SER A 41 -9.08 14.73 3.26
N GLY A 42 -9.90 13.79 2.81
CA GLY A 42 -10.49 13.72 1.48
C GLY A 42 -9.84 12.63 0.61
N PHE A 43 -8.65 12.17 0.98
CA PHE A 43 -8.04 11.00 0.34
C PHE A 43 -8.93 9.76 0.46
N GLU A 44 -9.56 9.57 1.61
CA GLU A 44 -10.44 8.45 1.93
C GLU A 44 -11.63 8.33 0.96
N ILE A 45 -12.06 9.44 0.39
CA ILE A 45 -13.17 9.52 -0.56
C ILE A 45 -12.71 9.86 -1.98
N CYS A 46 -11.41 9.63 -2.26
CA CYS A 46 -10.79 9.83 -3.56
C CYS A 46 -10.98 11.26 -4.13
N GLU A 47 -10.92 12.29 -3.26
CA GLU A 47 -10.93 13.68 -3.76
C GLU A 47 -9.73 13.91 -4.68
N HIS A 48 -10.01 14.40 -5.89
CA HIS A 48 -9.00 14.51 -6.96
C HIS A 48 -9.09 15.81 -7.76
N ALA A 49 -9.91 16.76 -7.34
CA ALA A 49 -9.99 18.04 -8.03
C ALA A 49 -8.72 18.87 -7.79
N VAL A 50 -8.01 19.21 -8.86
CA VAL A 50 -6.78 20.01 -8.84
C VAL A 50 -6.94 21.30 -9.62
N LEU A 51 -6.08 22.28 -9.32
CA LEU A 51 -5.96 23.49 -10.13
C LEU A 51 -5.38 23.14 -11.50
N PRO A 52 -5.90 23.69 -12.61
CA PRO A 52 -5.39 23.40 -13.94
C PRO A 52 -3.88 23.65 -14.07
N GLY A 53 -3.13 22.63 -14.49
CA GLY A 53 -1.68 22.71 -14.68
C GLY A 53 -0.86 22.68 -13.38
N SER A 54 -1.45 22.25 -12.28
CA SER A 54 -0.84 22.19 -10.97
C SER A 54 -1.11 20.83 -10.31
N GLU A 55 -0.31 20.47 -9.31
CA GLU A 55 -0.60 19.40 -8.39
C GLU A 55 -1.36 19.86 -7.12
N GLU A 56 -1.68 21.15 -7.02
CA GLU A 56 -2.43 21.69 -5.89
C GLU A 56 -3.92 21.33 -5.99
N TYR A 57 -4.49 20.96 -4.86
CA TYR A 57 -5.94 20.76 -4.78
C TYR A 57 -6.71 22.04 -5.11
N LEU A 58 -7.73 21.88 -5.93
CA LEU A 58 -8.75 22.91 -6.09
C LEU A 58 -9.46 23.11 -4.74
N HIS A 59 -9.56 24.34 -4.27
CA HIS A 59 -10.11 24.64 -2.96
C HIS A 59 -9.31 24.01 -1.78
N SER A 60 -7.98 24.04 -1.85
CA SER A 60 -7.10 23.61 -0.75
C SER A 60 -7.05 24.63 0.41
N GLU A 61 -8.13 25.35 0.63
CA GLU A 61 -8.22 26.42 1.62
C GLU A 61 -7.96 25.87 3.04
N LYS A 62 -6.84 26.26 3.59
CA LYS A 62 -6.36 25.76 4.89
C LYS A 62 -7.23 26.19 6.07
N TYR A 63 -8.10 27.19 5.86
CA TYR A 63 -8.88 27.84 6.91
C TYR A 63 -10.39 27.70 6.70
N GLU A 64 -10.84 27.07 5.64
CA GLU A 64 -12.25 26.83 5.38
C GLU A 64 -12.71 25.53 6.01
N LEU A 65 -13.94 25.56 6.57
CA LEU A 65 -14.63 24.34 6.95
C LEU A 65 -15.10 23.63 5.68
N ARG A 66 -14.55 22.45 5.43
CA ARG A 66 -14.92 21.64 4.27
C ARG A 66 -15.66 20.38 4.75
N PRO A 67 -17.01 20.42 4.77
CA PRO A 67 -17.80 19.27 5.15
C PRO A 67 -17.64 18.16 4.09
N ARG A 68 -17.40 16.93 4.56
CA ARG A 68 -17.32 15.73 3.73
C ARG A 68 -18.25 14.68 4.31
N ASP A 69 -19.06 14.06 3.45
CA ASP A 69 -19.91 12.94 3.85
C ASP A 69 -19.20 11.62 3.57
N PHE A 70 -18.35 11.20 4.50
CA PHE A 70 -17.61 9.94 4.42
C PHE A 70 -18.55 8.73 4.43
N ALA A 71 -19.65 8.80 5.19
CA ALA A 71 -20.61 7.70 5.29
C ALA A 71 -21.33 7.47 3.95
N GLN A 72 -21.76 8.56 3.31
CA GLN A 72 -22.38 8.48 1.99
C GLN A 72 -21.37 7.95 0.94
N ALA A 73 -20.16 8.46 0.91
CA ALA A 73 -19.13 8.00 -0.01
C ALA A 73 -18.83 6.50 0.15
N CYS A 74 -18.77 6.03 1.38
CA CYS A 74 -18.60 4.60 1.67
C CYS A 74 -19.80 3.77 1.18
N ALA A 75 -21.03 4.22 1.44
CA ALA A 75 -22.24 3.54 0.98
C ALA A 75 -22.35 3.48 -0.56
N GLU A 76 -21.82 4.47 -1.25
CA GLU A 76 -21.76 4.54 -2.72
C GLU A 76 -20.59 3.76 -3.34
N GLY A 77 -19.72 3.13 -2.52
CA GLY A 77 -18.51 2.45 -2.99
C GLY A 77 -17.43 3.38 -3.55
N LYS A 78 -17.47 4.65 -3.18
CA LYS A 78 -16.53 5.70 -3.60
C LYS A 78 -15.46 6.00 -2.54
N SER A 79 -15.29 5.12 -1.56
CA SER A 79 -14.37 5.31 -0.45
C SER A 79 -13.36 4.19 -0.38
N VAL A 80 -12.10 4.54 -0.13
CA VAL A 80 -11.01 3.60 0.20
C VAL A 80 -10.84 3.44 1.72
N GLU A 81 -11.74 3.97 2.54
CA GLU A 81 -11.70 3.85 4.00
C GLU A 81 -11.64 2.39 4.49
N PRO A 82 -12.43 1.43 3.93
CA PRO A 82 -12.32 0.03 4.33
C PRO A 82 -10.92 -0.55 4.10
N TRP A 83 -10.28 -0.15 3.01
CA TRP A 83 -8.90 -0.53 2.70
C TRP A 83 -7.90 0.08 3.69
N ILE A 84 -8.03 1.37 3.99
CA ILE A 84 -7.22 2.06 4.99
C ILE A 84 -7.36 1.39 6.36
N THR A 85 -8.57 0.99 6.73
CA THR A 85 -8.86 0.25 7.97
C THR A 85 -8.09 -1.08 7.99
N THR A 86 -8.11 -1.82 6.90
CA THR A 86 -7.36 -3.08 6.74
C THR A 86 -5.86 -2.85 6.88
N LEU A 87 -5.30 -1.87 6.17
CA LEU A 87 -3.89 -1.52 6.25
C LEU A 87 -3.47 -1.13 7.68
N ASN A 88 -4.28 -0.34 8.37
CA ASN A 88 -4.00 0.04 9.75
C ASN A 88 -4.10 -1.13 10.73
N ARG A 89 -4.98 -2.11 10.49
CA ARG A 89 -5.02 -3.36 11.25
C ARG A 89 -3.72 -4.14 11.06
N ILE A 90 -3.34 -4.42 9.81
CA ILE A 90 -2.12 -5.15 9.45
C ILE A 90 -0.90 -4.47 10.10
N ARG A 91 -0.78 -3.16 10.00
CA ARG A 91 0.33 -2.42 10.62
C ARG A 91 0.40 -2.56 12.14
N ARG A 92 -0.73 -2.67 12.82
CA ARG A 92 -0.74 -2.87 14.29
C ARG A 92 -0.36 -4.28 14.69
N GLU A 93 -0.69 -5.26 13.85
CA GLU A 93 -0.40 -6.68 14.09
C GLU A 93 1.07 -7.02 13.80
N HIS A 94 1.73 -6.26 12.90
CA HIS A 94 3.09 -6.54 12.43
C HIS A 94 4.13 -5.51 12.91
N PRO A 95 4.96 -5.86 13.93
CA PRO A 95 6.07 -5.02 14.37
C PRO A 95 7.08 -4.68 13.25
N ALA A 96 7.28 -5.57 12.27
CA ALA A 96 8.14 -5.33 11.13
C ALA A 96 7.73 -4.09 10.32
N LEU A 97 6.44 -3.77 10.24
CA LEU A 97 5.93 -2.58 9.55
C LEU A 97 6.06 -1.29 10.37
N GLN A 98 6.34 -1.39 11.67
CA GLN A 98 6.45 -0.25 12.58
C GLN A 98 7.87 0.30 12.68
N GLN A 99 8.78 -0.15 11.82
CA GLN A 99 10.17 0.27 11.77
C GLN A 99 10.62 0.62 10.35
N ASN A 100 11.74 1.36 10.23
CA ASN A 100 12.33 1.77 8.95
C ASN A 100 13.58 0.95 8.58
N ARG A 101 13.87 -0.10 9.34
CA ARG A 101 15.04 -0.97 9.11
C ARG A 101 14.61 -2.23 8.38
N GLN A 102 15.60 -2.95 7.84
CA GLN A 102 15.38 -4.26 7.21
C GLN A 102 14.35 -4.24 6.07
N LEU A 103 14.31 -3.16 5.29
CA LEU A 103 13.55 -3.09 4.06
C LEU A 103 14.41 -3.64 2.91
N VAL A 104 13.94 -4.66 2.23
CA VAL A 104 14.60 -5.29 1.09
C VAL A 104 13.62 -5.44 -0.05
N PHE A 105 14.01 -4.97 -1.24
CA PHE A 105 13.24 -5.19 -2.47
C PHE A 105 13.58 -6.55 -3.09
N HIS A 106 12.56 -7.21 -3.63
CA HIS A 106 12.66 -8.48 -4.31
C HIS A 106 12.51 -8.31 -5.82
N HIS A 107 13.10 -9.21 -6.58
CA HIS A 107 12.97 -9.18 -8.03
C HIS A 107 11.58 -9.70 -8.45
N CYS A 108 10.93 -8.94 -9.32
CA CYS A 108 9.73 -9.33 -10.06
C CYS A 108 10.07 -9.38 -11.54
N ASP A 109 9.54 -10.35 -12.28
CA ASP A 109 9.69 -10.45 -13.74
C ASP A 109 8.70 -9.57 -14.52
N ASN A 110 7.85 -8.83 -13.78
CA ASN A 110 6.89 -7.87 -14.33
C ASN A 110 7.12 -6.48 -13.72
N ASP A 111 7.45 -5.49 -14.54
CA ASP A 111 7.74 -4.12 -14.13
C ASP A 111 6.50 -3.38 -13.58
N ALA A 112 5.30 -3.90 -13.82
CA ALA A 112 4.07 -3.37 -13.23
C ALA A 112 3.83 -3.82 -11.79
N VAL A 113 4.73 -4.63 -11.21
CA VAL A 113 4.61 -5.15 -9.84
C VAL A 113 5.86 -4.80 -9.04
N ILE A 114 5.65 -4.37 -7.81
CA ILE A 114 6.71 -4.16 -6.83
C ILE A 114 6.56 -5.14 -5.68
N ALA A 115 7.66 -5.79 -5.28
CA ALA A 115 7.71 -6.65 -4.12
C ALA A 115 8.84 -6.23 -3.18
N TYR A 116 8.56 -6.20 -1.90
CA TYR A 116 9.55 -5.92 -0.87
C TYR A 116 9.16 -6.61 0.45
N SER A 117 10.14 -6.80 1.30
CA SER A 117 9.93 -7.35 2.63
C SER A 117 10.49 -6.46 3.72
N LYS A 118 9.95 -6.65 4.91
CA LYS A 118 10.46 -6.10 6.16
C LYS A 118 10.54 -7.22 7.19
N PHE A 119 11.61 -7.20 7.97
CA PHE A 119 11.87 -8.18 9.01
C PHE A 119 12.21 -7.50 10.33
N ASP A 120 11.57 -7.93 11.41
CA ASP A 120 11.94 -7.51 12.76
C ASP A 120 12.68 -8.64 13.49
N PRO A 121 14.02 -8.55 13.63
CA PRO A 121 14.80 -9.59 14.27
C PRO A 121 14.52 -9.76 15.77
N LYS A 122 13.84 -8.81 16.39
CA LYS A 122 13.50 -8.88 17.83
C LYS A 122 12.30 -9.77 18.08
N THR A 123 11.32 -9.74 17.21
CA THR A 123 10.08 -10.52 17.32
C THR A 123 10.06 -11.72 16.40
N GLY A 124 10.93 -11.75 15.38
CA GLY A 124 10.90 -12.73 14.30
C GLY A 124 9.78 -12.47 13.29
N ASP A 125 9.09 -11.33 13.40
CA ASP A 125 8.03 -10.96 12.48
C ASP A 125 8.59 -10.61 11.11
N SER A 126 8.02 -11.20 10.07
CA SER A 126 8.42 -11.03 8.68
C SER A 126 7.21 -10.77 7.81
N VAL A 127 7.23 -9.68 7.05
CA VAL A 127 6.15 -9.28 6.14
C VAL A 127 6.71 -9.11 4.74
N CYS A 128 6.12 -9.84 3.79
CA CYS A 128 6.34 -9.62 2.36
C CYS A 128 5.14 -8.84 1.79
N VAL A 129 5.43 -7.76 1.10
CA VAL A 129 4.42 -6.89 0.49
C VAL A 129 4.58 -6.98 -1.02
N VAL A 130 3.49 -7.30 -1.71
CA VAL A 130 3.44 -7.37 -3.18
C VAL A 130 2.30 -6.48 -3.65
N ILE A 131 2.61 -5.52 -4.51
CA ILE A 131 1.65 -4.51 -4.97
C ILE A 131 1.76 -4.36 -6.48
N THR A 132 0.61 -4.43 -7.18
CA THR A 132 0.56 -3.96 -8.57
C THR A 132 0.64 -2.44 -8.61
N LEU A 133 1.33 -1.91 -9.61
CA LEU A 133 1.36 -0.48 -9.92
C LEU A 133 0.34 -0.10 -11.00
N ASN A 134 -0.33 -1.12 -11.58
CA ASN A 134 -1.37 -0.95 -12.58
C ASN A 134 -2.76 -0.94 -11.90
N PRO A 135 -3.47 0.21 -11.89
CA PRO A 135 -4.77 0.31 -11.25
C PRO A 135 -5.94 -0.23 -12.09
N ARG A 136 -5.67 -0.78 -13.27
CA ARG A 136 -6.71 -1.13 -14.25
C ARG A 136 -6.80 -2.60 -14.58
N GLU A 137 -5.71 -3.34 -14.37
CA GLU A 137 -5.60 -4.75 -14.75
C GLU A 137 -4.99 -5.59 -13.63
N THR A 138 -5.35 -6.86 -13.63
CA THR A 138 -4.69 -7.86 -12.80
C THR A 138 -3.35 -8.20 -13.42
N GLU A 139 -2.30 -8.17 -12.63
CA GLU A 139 -0.94 -8.46 -13.07
C GLU A 139 -0.50 -9.84 -12.55
N GLU A 140 0.22 -10.55 -13.40
CA GLU A 140 0.89 -11.79 -13.04
C GLU A 140 2.39 -11.55 -12.96
N THR A 141 3.03 -12.08 -11.93
CA THR A 141 4.47 -11.96 -11.75
C THR A 141 5.05 -13.17 -11.04
N THR A 142 6.29 -13.50 -11.37
CA THR A 142 7.13 -14.40 -10.57
C THR A 142 8.02 -13.56 -9.66
N ILE A 143 7.93 -13.81 -8.37
CA ILE A 143 8.72 -13.12 -7.35
C ILE A 143 9.88 -14.02 -6.92
N SER A 144 11.10 -13.50 -7.01
CA SER A 144 12.30 -14.16 -6.48
C SER A 144 12.64 -13.55 -5.12
N LEU A 145 12.37 -14.29 -4.05
CA LEU A 145 12.56 -13.83 -2.68
C LEU A 145 14.05 -13.90 -2.27
N ASN A 146 14.51 -12.85 -1.60
CA ASN A 146 15.75 -12.93 -0.83
C ASN A 146 15.42 -13.56 0.54
N MET A 147 15.50 -14.89 0.63
CA MET A 147 15.12 -15.67 1.80
C MET A 147 15.87 -15.25 3.07
N PRO A 148 17.20 -15.01 3.05
CA PRO A 148 17.92 -14.51 4.21
C PRO A 148 17.43 -13.15 4.74
N ALA A 149 16.92 -12.28 3.86
CA ALA A 149 16.34 -11.01 4.27
C ALA A 149 15.04 -11.17 5.08
N LEU A 150 14.38 -12.31 4.94
CA LEU A 150 13.19 -12.73 5.70
C LEU A 150 13.56 -13.54 6.97
N GLY A 151 14.85 -13.72 7.24
CA GLY A 151 15.32 -14.56 8.35
C GLY A 151 15.22 -16.07 8.09
N LEU A 152 15.23 -16.50 6.81
CA LEU A 152 15.00 -17.87 6.34
C LEU A 152 16.22 -18.41 5.58
N ASP A 153 16.34 -19.73 5.49
CA ASP A 153 17.32 -20.38 4.62
C ASP A 153 16.81 -20.50 3.18
N TRP A 154 17.73 -20.50 2.20
CA TRP A 154 17.41 -20.51 0.76
C TRP A 154 16.53 -21.69 0.31
N HIS A 155 16.56 -22.80 1.03
CA HIS A 155 15.81 -24.02 0.68
C HIS A 155 14.57 -24.23 1.53
N ASP A 156 14.20 -23.24 2.35
CA ASP A 156 13.02 -23.34 3.18
C ASP A 156 11.74 -23.32 2.34
N HIS A 157 10.77 -24.09 2.78
CA HIS A 157 9.40 -23.98 2.36
C HIS A 157 8.63 -23.26 3.47
N ILE A 158 7.93 -22.20 3.12
CA ILE A 158 7.23 -21.37 4.10
C ILE A 158 5.74 -21.36 3.84
N ASP A 159 4.98 -21.34 4.91
CA ASP A 159 3.56 -21.05 4.84
C ASP A 159 3.38 -19.53 4.99
N VAL A 160 2.87 -18.90 3.94
CA VAL A 160 2.62 -17.46 3.87
C VAL A 160 1.14 -17.22 4.12
N TYR A 161 0.83 -16.45 5.14
CA TYR A 161 -0.53 -16.01 5.42
C TYR A 161 -0.77 -14.64 4.77
N ASP A 162 -1.79 -14.56 3.90
CA ASP A 162 -2.20 -13.31 3.28
C ASP A 162 -3.19 -12.57 4.18
N ASP A 163 -2.75 -11.47 4.76
CA ASP A 163 -3.54 -10.63 5.67
C ASP A 163 -4.73 -9.93 5.01
N VAL A 164 -4.75 -9.84 3.69
CA VAL A 164 -5.84 -9.22 2.94
C VAL A 164 -6.94 -10.24 2.67
N THR A 165 -6.58 -11.39 2.08
CA THR A 165 -7.55 -12.44 1.70
C THR A 165 -7.81 -13.44 2.81
N GLN A 166 -6.97 -13.46 3.86
CA GLN A 166 -7.00 -14.42 4.97
C GLN A 166 -6.80 -15.88 4.52
N GLN A 167 -5.99 -16.07 3.48
CA GLN A 167 -5.64 -17.37 2.94
C GLN A 167 -4.19 -17.71 3.25
N THR A 168 -3.88 -19.00 3.30
CA THR A 168 -2.51 -19.50 3.48
C THR A 168 -2.01 -20.12 2.19
N PHE A 169 -0.80 -19.76 1.80
CA PHE A 169 -0.11 -20.27 0.62
C PHE A 169 1.22 -20.90 1.05
N ARG A 170 1.66 -21.92 0.31
CA ARG A 170 2.99 -22.49 0.49
C ARG A 170 3.94 -21.95 -0.56
N TRP A 171 4.97 -21.27 -0.09
CA TRP A 171 5.95 -20.59 -0.93
C TRP A 171 7.35 -21.18 -0.78
N THR A 172 8.20 -20.91 -1.77
CA THR A 172 9.64 -21.17 -1.82
C THR A 172 10.36 -19.85 -2.13
N ASP A 173 11.64 -19.92 -2.53
CA ASP A 173 12.42 -18.76 -2.99
C ASP A 173 11.89 -18.14 -4.29
N CYS A 174 11.14 -18.89 -5.10
CA CYS A 174 10.58 -18.42 -6.37
C CYS A 174 9.10 -18.79 -6.47
N ASN A 175 8.23 -17.79 -6.54
CA ASN A 175 6.78 -17.99 -6.48
C ASN A 175 6.06 -17.20 -7.56
N LEU A 176 5.12 -17.85 -8.25
CA LEU A 176 4.19 -17.20 -9.16
C LEU A 176 3.02 -16.62 -8.35
N SER A 177 2.68 -15.38 -8.57
CA SER A 177 1.58 -14.70 -7.90
C SER A 177 0.71 -13.93 -8.89
N LEU A 178 -0.60 -13.98 -8.68
CA LEU A 178 -1.59 -13.12 -9.33
C LEU A 178 -1.93 -11.99 -8.37
N ILE A 179 -1.68 -10.76 -8.81
CA ILE A 179 -1.90 -9.57 -7.98
C ILE A 179 -3.17 -8.89 -8.43
N HIS A 180 -4.17 -8.91 -7.55
CA HIS A 180 -5.43 -8.20 -7.70
C HIS A 180 -5.42 -6.91 -6.90
N ILE A 181 -6.24 -5.98 -7.31
CA ILE A 181 -6.52 -4.73 -6.58
C ILE A 181 -7.90 -4.81 -5.96
#